data_d133e0fa6af1272465481f9b4ce3fef6
#
_entry.id   d133e0fa6af1272465481f9b4ce3fef6
#
_cell.length_a   1.000
_cell.length_b   1.000
_cell.length_c   1.000
_cell.angle_alpha   90.00
_cell.angle_beta   90.00
_cell.angle_gamma   90.00
#
_symmetry.space_group_name_H-M   'P 1'
#
loop_
_entity.id
_entity.type
_entity.pdbx_description
1 polymer ?
#
loop_
_entity_poly.entity_id
_entity_poly.type
_entity_poly.pdbx_seq_one_letter_code
_entity_poly.pdbx_strand_id
1 'polypeptide(L)'
;MVRVRPLWPLAAVTALIAVPLLPLAATSQTPKYGGVLVTSPLSAAPSLSPHEESTVAVVQQASPCFNNLVYYDPAKKQESVDTIIPELAEKWSWQDGNRNLVFLLRRDVKWHDGKPFTSADVKYTFDMVRAAPDAKGRLKVNPRKLWYENIEAIEAPDPYTVVFRLKKPQPALLPMLASGYSPIYPAHVPLAEFKNKCIGTGPFKLKENKPGEYVEYVKNPDYFVKGRPYLD
;
A
#
# COMPACT_ATOMS: atom_id res chain seq x y z
N MET A 1 65.16 -60.02 30.48
CA MET A 1 65.18 -58.66 31.01
C MET A 1 64.85 -57.71 29.87
N VAL A 2 63.58 -57.33 29.74
CA VAL A 2 63.11 -56.48 28.67
C VAL A 2 62.83 -55.09 29.28
N ARG A 3 63.50 -54.06 28.80
CA ARG A 3 63.29 -52.67 29.22
C ARG A 3 62.30 -52.04 28.34
N VAL A 4 61.13 -51.63 28.86
CA VAL A 4 60.12 -50.85 28.21
C VAL A 4 60.40 -49.34 28.42
N ARG A 5 60.52 -48.56 27.35
CA ARG A 5 60.71 -47.10 27.44
C ARG A 5 59.33 -46.45 27.49
N PRO A 6 59.11 -45.44 28.31
CA PRO A 6 57.80 -44.70 28.29
C PRO A 6 57.67 -43.76 27.09
N LEU A 7 56.56 -43.81 26.39
CA LEU A 7 56.15 -42.86 25.39
C LEU A 7 55.62 -41.61 26.09
N TRP A 8 56.18 -40.49 25.81
CA TRP A 8 55.65 -39.17 26.21
C TRP A 8 54.53 -38.79 25.27
N PRO A 9 53.37 -38.24 25.76
CA PRO A 9 52.32 -37.75 24.88
C PRO A 9 52.77 -36.41 24.31
N LEU A 10 52.70 -36.31 22.94
CA LEU A 10 52.81 -35.05 22.24
C LEU A 10 51.48 -34.31 22.51
N ALA A 11 51.55 -33.23 23.27
CA ALA A 11 50.44 -32.28 23.40
C ALA A 11 50.35 -31.45 22.10
N ALA A 12 49.32 -31.73 21.28
CA ALA A 12 48.97 -30.89 20.14
C ALA A 12 48.29 -29.61 20.66
N VAL A 13 49.02 -28.50 20.59
CA VAL A 13 48.46 -27.18 20.86
C VAL A 13 47.68 -26.73 19.63
N THR A 14 46.35 -26.88 19.67
CA THR A 14 45.46 -26.34 18.66
C THR A 14 45.27 -24.83 18.91
N ALA A 15 46.00 -24.00 18.19
CA ALA A 15 45.80 -22.56 18.22
C ALA A 15 44.46 -22.22 17.53
N LEU A 16 43.43 -21.87 18.30
CA LEU A 16 42.17 -21.29 17.79
C LEU A 16 42.46 -19.86 17.30
N ILE A 17 42.54 -19.67 15.98
CA ILE A 17 42.61 -18.35 15.39
C ILE A 17 41.17 -17.79 15.42
N ALA A 18 40.87 -16.94 16.40
CA ALA A 18 39.65 -16.16 16.44
C ALA A 18 39.73 -15.10 15.34
N VAL A 19 39.05 -15.36 14.20
CA VAL A 19 38.83 -14.34 13.17
C VAL A 19 37.76 -13.37 13.71
N PRO A 20 38.10 -12.08 13.92
CA PRO A 20 37.09 -11.12 14.32
C PRO A 20 36.06 -10.99 13.18
N LEU A 21 34.80 -11.40 13.40
CA LEU A 21 33.67 -11.05 12.57
C LEU A 21 33.45 -9.54 12.71
N LEU A 22 34.07 -8.77 11.84
CA LEU A 22 33.70 -7.36 11.69
C LEU A 22 32.25 -7.32 11.19
N PRO A 23 31.33 -6.58 11.88
CA PRO A 23 30.01 -6.41 11.37
C PRO A 23 30.12 -5.71 10.00
N LEU A 24 29.64 -6.36 8.93
CA LEU A 24 29.41 -5.68 7.66
C LEU A 24 28.40 -4.56 7.96
N ALA A 25 28.90 -3.33 8.07
CA ALA A 25 28.06 -2.16 8.09
C ALA A 25 27.22 -2.19 6.79
N ALA A 26 25.92 -2.43 6.92
CA ALA A 26 25.01 -2.28 5.81
C ALA A 26 25.12 -0.82 5.34
N THR A 27 25.83 -0.59 4.25
CA THR A 27 25.93 0.73 3.62
C THR A 27 24.52 1.09 3.17
N SER A 28 23.87 1.98 3.91
CA SER A 28 22.65 2.62 3.46
C SER A 28 22.96 3.30 2.13
N GLN A 29 22.54 2.69 1.04
CA GLN A 29 22.73 3.31 -0.28
C GLN A 29 21.88 4.57 -0.34
N THR A 30 22.52 5.70 -0.55
CA THR A 30 21.82 6.95 -0.81
C THR A 30 20.93 6.78 -2.05
N PRO A 31 19.62 7.07 -1.97
CA PRO A 31 18.74 6.96 -3.12
C PRO A 31 19.24 7.80 -4.30
N LYS A 32 19.20 7.22 -5.48
CA LYS A 32 19.49 7.95 -6.72
C LYS A 32 18.21 8.57 -7.24
N TYR A 33 18.29 9.82 -7.66
CA TYR A 33 17.18 10.55 -8.27
C TYR A 33 17.29 10.49 -9.80
N GLY A 34 16.12 10.50 -10.44
CA GLY A 34 15.98 10.47 -11.89
C GLY A 34 16.00 9.07 -12.48
N GLY A 35 15.72 9.01 -13.78
CA GLY A 35 15.69 7.79 -14.55
C GLY A 35 14.31 7.15 -14.66
N VAL A 36 14.22 6.17 -15.54
CA VAL A 36 13.00 5.45 -15.88
C VAL A 36 13.12 4.00 -15.46
N LEU A 37 12.10 3.49 -14.76
CA LEU A 37 11.95 2.07 -14.48
C LEU A 37 10.97 1.45 -15.48
N VAL A 38 11.44 0.45 -16.24
CA VAL A 38 10.59 -0.35 -17.11
C VAL A 38 10.31 -1.69 -16.44
N THR A 39 9.03 -2.02 -16.28
CA THR A 39 8.60 -3.30 -15.71
C THR A 39 7.67 -4.01 -16.68
N SER A 40 7.67 -5.34 -16.66
CA SER A 40 6.72 -6.15 -17.43
C SER A 40 5.80 -6.87 -16.45
N PRO A 41 4.50 -6.55 -16.43
CA PRO A 41 3.54 -7.31 -15.63
C PRO A 41 3.34 -8.71 -16.24
N LEU A 42 2.86 -9.66 -15.42
CA LEU A 42 2.56 -11.03 -15.88
C LEU A 42 1.45 -11.08 -16.94
N SER A 43 0.57 -10.10 -16.95
CA SER A 43 -0.51 -9.95 -17.93
C SER A 43 -0.93 -8.49 -18.04
N ALA A 44 -1.53 -8.12 -19.17
CA ALA A 44 -2.16 -6.81 -19.31
C ALA A 44 -3.42 -6.72 -18.41
N ALA A 45 -3.62 -5.59 -17.74
CA ALA A 45 -4.85 -5.32 -17.04
C ALA A 45 -5.96 -4.96 -18.04
N PRO A 46 -7.18 -5.50 -17.87
CA PRO A 46 -8.31 -5.15 -18.73
C PRO A 46 -8.74 -3.68 -18.61
N SER A 47 -8.43 -3.06 -17.47
CA SER A 47 -8.69 -1.65 -17.20
C SER A 47 -7.77 -1.13 -16.09
N LEU A 48 -7.77 0.19 -15.85
CA LEU A 48 -7.05 0.81 -14.73
C LEU A 48 -7.97 1.03 -13.51
N SER A 49 -9.10 0.32 -13.41
CA SER A 49 -10.07 0.43 -12.30
C SER A 49 -9.90 -0.70 -11.27
N PRO A 50 -9.09 -0.53 -10.20
CA PRO A 50 -8.88 -1.57 -9.18
C PRO A 50 -10.17 -2.05 -8.50
N HIS A 51 -11.19 -1.21 -8.38
CA HIS A 51 -12.45 -1.60 -7.73
C HIS A 51 -13.36 -2.45 -8.61
N GLU A 52 -13.21 -2.41 -9.94
CA GLU A 52 -14.01 -3.21 -10.88
C GLU A 52 -13.28 -4.48 -11.37
N GLU A 53 -11.99 -4.61 -11.08
CA GLU A 53 -11.16 -5.74 -11.52
C GLU A 53 -10.74 -6.62 -10.34
N SER A 54 -10.58 -7.92 -10.59
CA SER A 54 -10.16 -8.89 -9.57
C SER A 54 -8.72 -9.37 -9.73
N THR A 55 -8.06 -9.01 -10.83
CA THR A 55 -6.72 -9.50 -11.17
C THR A 55 -5.61 -8.72 -10.47
N VAL A 56 -4.48 -9.37 -10.20
CA VAL A 56 -3.27 -8.70 -9.69
C VAL A 56 -2.72 -7.70 -10.72
N ALA A 57 -2.93 -7.96 -12.01
CA ALA A 57 -2.46 -7.10 -13.08
C ALA A 57 -2.96 -5.64 -12.96
N VAL A 58 -4.23 -5.45 -12.56
CA VAL A 58 -4.76 -4.09 -12.35
C VAL A 58 -4.06 -3.38 -11.20
N VAL A 59 -3.79 -4.08 -10.10
CA VAL A 59 -3.07 -3.51 -8.95
C VAL A 59 -1.66 -3.11 -9.36
N GLN A 60 -0.93 -3.98 -10.07
CA GLN A 60 0.42 -3.68 -10.53
C GLN A 60 0.47 -2.46 -11.45
N GLN A 61 -0.51 -2.34 -12.36
CA GLN A 61 -0.55 -1.22 -13.30
C GLN A 61 -1.09 0.07 -12.69
N ALA A 62 -2.10 0.01 -11.81
CA ALA A 62 -2.73 1.20 -11.25
C ALA A 62 -2.06 1.75 -9.97
N SER A 63 -1.32 0.91 -9.24
CA SER A 63 -0.71 1.29 -7.95
C SER A 63 0.18 2.55 -7.99
N PRO A 64 0.92 2.88 -9.06
CA PRO A 64 1.70 4.12 -9.09
C PRO A 64 0.85 5.40 -8.96
N CYS A 65 -0.44 5.33 -9.33
CA CYS A 65 -1.36 6.47 -9.30
C CYS A 65 -2.10 6.64 -7.99
N PHE A 66 -2.36 5.56 -7.26
CA PHE A 66 -3.29 5.58 -6.12
C PHE A 66 -2.58 5.40 -4.79
N ASN A 67 -3.26 5.81 -3.73
CA ASN A 67 -2.90 5.49 -2.36
C ASN A 67 -4.13 4.92 -1.63
N ASN A 68 -3.85 4.18 -0.55
CA ASN A 68 -4.81 3.67 0.40
C ASN A 68 -4.86 4.56 1.66
N LEU A 69 -5.73 4.24 2.61
CA LEU A 69 -5.68 4.87 3.94
C LEU A 69 -4.42 4.46 4.70
N VAL A 70 -4.10 3.19 4.64
CA VAL A 70 -2.95 2.54 5.26
C VAL A 70 -2.36 1.55 4.27
N TYR A 71 -1.11 1.15 4.49
CA TYR A 71 -0.37 0.35 3.53
C TYR A 71 0.56 -0.63 4.25
N TYR A 72 0.85 -1.78 3.65
CA TYR A 72 1.90 -2.67 4.16
C TYR A 72 3.28 -2.09 3.85
N ASP A 73 4.17 -2.04 4.83
CA ASP A 73 5.54 -1.56 4.65
C ASP A 73 6.30 -2.43 3.63
N PRO A 74 6.61 -1.91 2.43
CA PRO A 74 7.26 -2.70 1.37
C PRO A 74 8.72 -3.06 1.69
N ALA A 75 9.31 -2.46 2.73
CA ALA A 75 10.64 -2.82 3.20
C ALA A 75 10.63 -4.09 4.08
N LYS A 76 9.47 -4.58 4.47
CA LYS A 76 9.32 -5.81 5.26
C LYS A 76 9.13 -7.02 4.37
N LYS A 77 9.77 -8.14 4.71
CA LYS A 77 9.68 -9.39 3.93
C LYS A 77 8.32 -10.07 4.03
N GLN A 78 7.58 -9.83 5.12
CA GLN A 78 6.29 -10.44 5.38
C GLN A 78 5.28 -9.36 5.74
N GLU A 79 4.11 -9.45 5.15
CA GLU A 79 2.96 -8.65 5.51
C GLU A 79 2.32 -9.18 6.78
N SER A 80 2.06 -8.30 7.73
CA SER A 80 1.34 -8.59 8.98
C SER A 80 0.66 -7.31 9.48
N VAL A 81 -0.21 -7.43 10.45
CA VAL A 81 -0.86 -6.25 11.07
C VAL A 81 0.18 -5.28 11.62
N ASP A 82 1.31 -5.80 12.15
CA ASP A 82 2.39 -4.99 12.73
C ASP A 82 3.24 -4.27 11.67
N THR A 83 3.11 -4.64 10.40
CA THR A 83 3.81 -3.99 9.28
C THR A 83 2.92 -3.01 8.52
N ILE A 84 1.71 -2.76 8.99
CA ILE A 84 0.83 -1.73 8.42
C ILE A 84 1.32 -0.36 8.86
N ILE A 85 1.53 0.51 7.89
CA ILE A 85 2.03 1.87 8.08
C ILE A 85 1.01 2.92 7.59
N PRO A 86 1.09 4.17 8.08
CA PRO A 86 0.31 5.28 7.58
C PRO A 86 0.55 5.56 6.09
N GLU A 87 -0.55 5.92 5.37
CA GLU A 87 -0.47 6.42 4.00
C GLU A 87 -1.31 7.70 3.86
N LEU A 88 -2.57 7.63 3.39
CA LEU A 88 -3.48 8.80 3.39
C LEU A 88 -4.01 9.13 4.79
N ALA A 89 -4.07 8.16 5.68
CA ALA A 89 -4.30 8.39 7.10
C ALA A 89 -2.95 8.50 7.84
N GLU A 90 -2.85 9.48 8.75
CA GLU A 90 -1.68 9.63 9.63
C GLU A 90 -1.75 8.69 10.83
N LYS A 91 -2.98 8.41 11.31
CA LYS A 91 -3.24 7.59 12.50
C LYS A 91 -4.59 6.90 12.37
N TRP A 92 -4.72 5.81 13.11
CA TRP A 92 -6.00 5.12 13.29
C TRP A 92 -6.13 4.58 14.71
N SER A 93 -7.37 4.34 15.12
CA SER A 93 -7.67 3.72 16.41
C SER A 93 -8.97 2.93 16.36
N TRP A 94 -9.00 1.83 17.09
CA TRP A 94 -10.21 1.07 17.35
C TRP A 94 -10.93 1.60 18.58
N GLN A 95 -12.24 1.73 18.50
CA GLN A 95 -13.12 2.23 19.56
C GLN A 95 -14.37 1.35 19.68
N ASP A 96 -15.16 1.56 20.71
CA ASP A 96 -16.44 0.88 20.94
C ASP A 96 -16.34 -0.65 20.81
N GLY A 97 -15.44 -1.27 21.57
CA GLY A 97 -15.23 -2.72 21.51
C GLY A 97 -14.81 -3.23 20.13
N ASN A 98 -14.01 -2.46 19.42
CA ASN A 98 -13.54 -2.74 18.03
C ASN A 98 -14.67 -2.75 16.97
N ARG A 99 -15.76 -2.04 17.22
CA ARG A 99 -16.80 -1.82 16.22
C ARG A 99 -16.63 -0.52 15.44
N ASN A 100 -15.82 0.41 15.94
CA ASN A 100 -15.52 1.65 15.25
C ASN A 100 -14.03 1.71 14.94
N LEU A 101 -13.68 1.83 13.66
CA LEU A 101 -12.31 2.09 13.20
C LEU A 101 -12.25 3.55 12.74
N VAL A 102 -11.51 4.37 13.50
CA VAL A 102 -11.39 5.81 13.27
C VAL A 102 -10.04 6.09 12.60
N PHE A 103 -10.05 6.88 11.52
CA PHE A 103 -8.87 7.38 10.83
C PHE A 103 -8.79 8.89 10.94
N LEU A 104 -7.58 9.40 11.21
CA LEU A 104 -7.22 10.81 11.06
C LEU A 104 -6.43 10.95 9.75
N LEU A 105 -6.96 11.75 8.83
CA LEU A 105 -6.42 11.90 7.48
C LEU A 105 -5.36 13.00 7.41
N ARG A 106 -4.44 12.87 6.46
CA ARG A 106 -3.49 13.91 6.08
C ARG A 106 -4.24 15.14 5.57
N ARG A 107 -3.65 16.34 5.82
CA ARG A 107 -4.19 17.63 5.38
C ARG A 107 -3.49 18.21 4.16
N ASP A 108 -2.35 17.66 3.79
CA ASP A 108 -1.44 18.13 2.75
C ASP A 108 -1.54 17.35 1.43
N VAL A 109 -2.56 16.50 1.29
CA VAL A 109 -2.74 15.64 0.12
C VAL A 109 -3.62 16.31 -0.93
N LYS A 110 -3.15 16.26 -2.18
CA LYS A 110 -3.90 16.70 -3.36
C LYS A 110 -4.07 15.55 -4.35
N TRP A 111 -5.19 15.53 -5.03
CA TRP A 111 -5.39 14.70 -6.20
C TRP A 111 -4.50 15.17 -7.36
N HIS A 112 -4.26 14.31 -8.33
CA HIS A 112 -3.44 14.63 -9.50
C HIS A 112 -3.94 15.84 -10.30
N ASP A 113 -5.22 16.18 -10.19
CA ASP A 113 -5.85 17.36 -10.77
C ASP A 113 -5.77 18.63 -9.88
N GLY A 114 -5.10 18.52 -8.74
CA GLY A 114 -4.84 19.64 -7.82
C GLY A 114 -5.91 19.86 -6.75
N LYS A 115 -7.04 19.17 -6.80
CA LYS A 115 -8.10 19.28 -5.77
C LYS A 115 -7.66 18.66 -4.45
N PRO A 116 -8.15 19.15 -3.30
CA PRO A 116 -7.80 18.58 -2.00
C PRO A 116 -8.44 17.21 -1.81
N PHE A 117 -7.71 16.29 -1.17
CA PHE A 117 -8.23 15.03 -0.65
C PHE A 117 -8.91 15.25 0.69
N THR A 118 -10.07 14.63 0.90
CA THR A 118 -10.84 14.76 2.13
C THR A 118 -11.53 13.44 2.54
N SER A 119 -12.12 13.43 3.74
CA SER A 119 -12.96 12.34 4.24
C SER A 119 -14.16 12.01 3.35
N ALA A 120 -14.65 12.98 2.57
CA ALA A 120 -15.73 12.76 1.62
C ALA A 120 -15.33 11.77 0.50
N ASP A 121 -14.07 11.78 0.08
CA ASP A 121 -13.55 10.84 -0.93
C ASP A 121 -13.48 9.41 -0.38
N VAL A 122 -13.07 9.27 0.88
CA VAL A 122 -13.04 7.98 1.57
C VAL A 122 -14.45 7.41 1.71
N LYS A 123 -15.39 8.25 2.20
CA LYS A 123 -16.81 7.87 2.31
C LYS A 123 -17.39 7.47 0.95
N TYR A 124 -17.16 8.28 -0.08
CA TYR A 124 -17.59 7.98 -1.45
C TYR A 124 -17.09 6.61 -1.92
N THR A 125 -15.79 6.36 -1.75
CA THR A 125 -15.15 5.12 -2.20
C THR A 125 -15.77 3.90 -1.52
N PHE A 126 -15.82 3.89 -0.19
CA PHE A 126 -16.27 2.69 0.52
C PHE A 126 -17.79 2.54 0.57
N ASP A 127 -18.58 3.62 0.47
CA ASP A 127 -20.02 3.50 0.23
C ASP A 127 -20.31 2.84 -1.12
N MET A 128 -19.54 3.18 -2.14
CA MET A 128 -19.62 2.57 -3.46
C MET A 128 -19.21 1.08 -3.42
N VAL A 129 -18.06 0.75 -2.80
CA VAL A 129 -17.53 -0.63 -2.78
C VAL A 129 -18.40 -1.56 -1.94
N ARG A 130 -18.88 -1.13 -0.77
CA ARG A 130 -19.82 -1.91 0.05
C ARG A 130 -21.24 -1.96 -0.54
N ALA A 131 -21.48 -1.22 -1.64
CA ALA A 131 -22.78 -1.06 -2.30
C ALA A 131 -23.87 -0.52 -1.35
N ALA A 132 -23.55 0.57 -0.62
CA ALA A 132 -24.50 1.24 0.25
C ALA A 132 -25.74 1.66 -0.54
N PRO A 133 -26.95 1.64 0.06
CA PRO A 133 -28.18 2.00 -0.63
C PRO A 133 -28.16 3.43 -1.20
N ASP A 134 -27.54 4.35 -0.47
CA ASP A 134 -27.39 5.78 -0.77
C ASP A 134 -26.05 6.14 -1.46
N ALA A 135 -25.26 5.14 -1.87
CA ALA A 135 -24.00 5.38 -2.55
C ALA A 135 -24.17 6.21 -3.83
N LYS A 136 -23.40 7.29 -3.96
CA LYS A 136 -23.39 8.17 -5.12
C LYS A 136 -22.82 7.53 -6.38
N GLY A 137 -21.98 6.49 -6.22
CA GLY A 137 -21.39 5.71 -7.31
C GLY A 137 -21.80 4.24 -7.24
N ARG A 138 -21.89 3.58 -8.40
CA ARG A 138 -22.15 2.14 -8.47
C ARG A 138 -21.19 1.48 -9.44
N LEU A 139 -20.47 0.48 -8.95
CA LEU A 139 -19.60 -0.36 -9.76
C LEU A 139 -20.44 -1.28 -10.64
N LYS A 140 -20.06 -1.45 -11.90
CA LYS A 140 -20.69 -2.41 -12.81
C LYS A 140 -20.37 -3.85 -12.39
N VAL A 141 -19.13 -4.08 -11.99
CA VAL A 141 -18.62 -5.32 -11.40
C VAL A 141 -18.03 -4.95 -10.05
N ASN A 142 -18.37 -5.70 -9.00
CA ASN A 142 -17.89 -5.41 -7.64
C ASN A 142 -17.39 -6.68 -6.97
N PRO A 143 -16.16 -7.11 -7.29
CA PRO A 143 -15.61 -8.39 -6.82
C PRO A 143 -15.30 -8.39 -5.32
N ARG A 144 -15.22 -7.22 -4.69
CA ARG A 144 -14.84 -7.08 -3.27
C ARG A 144 -15.97 -6.62 -2.35
N LYS A 145 -17.19 -6.56 -2.84
CA LYS A 145 -18.36 -6.18 -2.02
C LYS A 145 -18.40 -6.91 -0.67
N LEU A 146 -18.16 -8.22 -0.69
CA LEU A 146 -18.19 -9.08 0.50
C LEU A 146 -17.14 -8.70 1.55
N TRP A 147 -16.01 -8.12 1.17
CA TRP A 147 -14.99 -7.70 2.12
C TRP A 147 -15.47 -6.60 3.06
N TYR A 148 -16.42 -5.78 2.58
CA TYR A 148 -16.88 -4.57 3.25
C TYR A 148 -18.36 -4.63 3.68
N GLU A 149 -19.03 -5.77 3.55
CA GLU A 149 -20.44 -5.93 3.89
C GLU A 149 -20.73 -5.78 5.40
N ASN A 150 -19.72 -5.99 6.24
CA ASN A 150 -19.82 -5.79 7.69
C ASN A 150 -19.75 -4.31 8.09
N ILE A 151 -19.42 -3.42 7.16
CA ILE A 151 -19.47 -1.97 7.41
C ILE A 151 -20.94 -1.54 7.38
N GLU A 152 -21.43 -1.09 8.53
CA GLU A 152 -22.79 -0.55 8.68
C GLU A 152 -22.89 0.87 8.10
N ALA A 153 -21.94 1.73 8.47
CA ALA A 153 -21.90 3.12 8.02
C ALA A 153 -20.47 3.63 7.91
N ILE A 154 -20.28 4.64 7.07
CA ILE A 154 -19.04 5.42 7.00
C ILE A 154 -19.42 6.86 7.27
N GLU A 155 -18.87 7.43 8.33
CA GLU A 155 -19.09 8.80 8.74
C GLU A 155 -17.88 9.66 8.43
N ALA A 156 -18.14 10.87 8.00
CA ALA A 156 -17.15 11.91 7.74
C ALA A 156 -17.56 13.16 8.52
N PRO A 157 -17.31 13.19 9.85
CA PRO A 157 -17.76 14.28 10.71
C PRO A 157 -17.09 15.60 10.40
N ASP A 158 -15.89 15.56 9.87
CA ASP A 158 -15.14 16.72 9.40
C ASP A 158 -14.27 16.30 8.18
N PRO A 159 -13.61 17.25 7.47
CA PRO A 159 -12.85 16.93 6.25
C PRO A 159 -11.67 15.96 6.45
N TYR A 160 -11.24 15.70 7.68
CA TYR A 160 -10.03 14.93 7.95
C TYR A 160 -10.22 13.80 8.96
N THR A 161 -11.47 13.48 9.31
CA THR A 161 -11.81 12.35 10.17
C THR A 161 -12.80 11.43 9.44
N VAL A 162 -12.51 10.13 9.48
CA VAL A 162 -13.40 9.08 8.96
C VAL A 162 -13.62 8.03 10.02
N VAL A 163 -14.87 7.61 10.20
CA VAL A 163 -15.26 6.54 11.10
C VAL A 163 -15.93 5.42 10.30
N PHE A 164 -15.34 4.24 10.33
CA PHE A 164 -15.96 3.01 9.84
C PHE A 164 -16.71 2.36 10.98
N ARG A 165 -18.05 2.37 10.92
CA ARG A 165 -18.90 1.67 11.89
C ARG A 165 -19.18 0.26 11.39
N LEU A 166 -18.91 -0.72 12.22
CA LEU A 166 -19.08 -2.14 11.91
C LEU A 166 -20.29 -2.73 12.65
N LYS A 167 -21.01 -3.61 11.99
CA LYS A 167 -22.10 -4.39 12.61
C LYS A 167 -21.58 -5.28 13.74
N LYS A 168 -20.37 -5.80 13.61
CA LYS A 168 -19.63 -6.62 14.58
C LYS A 168 -18.13 -6.41 14.46
N PRO A 169 -17.31 -6.65 15.51
CA PRO A 169 -15.86 -6.55 15.44
C PRO A 169 -15.28 -7.38 14.27
N GLN A 170 -14.38 -6.77 13.50
CA GLN A 170 -13.72 -7.41 12.35
C GLN A 170 -12.24 -6.99 12.30
N PRO A 171 -11.34 -7.69 13.00
CA PRO A 171 -9.91 -7.37 13.00
C PRO A 171 -9.29 -7.37 11.60
N ALA A 172 -9.81 -8.20 10.68
CA ALA A 172 -9.35 -8.30 9.31
C ALA A 172 -9.63 -7.04 8.45
N LEU A 173 -10.47 -6.10 8.90
CA LEU A 173 -10.77 -4.91 8.11
C LEU A 173 -9.52 -4.05 7.86
N LEU A 174 -8.68 -3.83 8.87
CA LEU A 174 -7.46 -3.05 8.71
C LEU A 174 -6.48 -3.66 7.69
N PRO A 175 -6.16 -4.96 7.72
CA PRO A 175 -5.47 -5.68 6.65
C PRO A 175 -6.08 -5.51 5.26
N MET A 176 -7.40 -5.60 5.15
CA MET A 176 -8.10 -5.40 3.86
C MET A 176 -7.90 -3.98 3.33
N LEU A 177 -7.97 -2.96 4.21
CA LEU A 177 -7.74 -1.56 3.85
C LEU A 177 -6.28 -1.27 3.46
N ALA A 178 -5.33 -2.07 3.96
CA ALA A 178 -3.91 -1.97 3.59
C ALA A 178 -3.56 -2.68 2.27
N SER A 179 -4.47 -3.50 1.75
CA SER A 179 -4.23 -4.25 0.51
C SER A 179 -4.27 -3.33 -0.72
N GLY A 180 -3.48 -3.65 -1.75
CA GLY A 180 -3.46 -2.90 -3.01
C GLY A 180 -4.81 -2.85 -3.76
N TYR A 181 -5.84 -3.51 -3.24
CA TYR A 181 -7.21 -3.48 -3.77
C TYR A 181 -8.12 -2.47 -3.09
N SER A 182 -7.61 -1.63 -2.20
CA SER A 182 -8.39 -0.66 -1.41
C SER A 182 -7.99 0.80 -1.67
N PRO A 183 -7.66 1.20 -2.92
CA PRO A 183 -7.30 2.57 -3.21
C PRO A 183 -8.49 3.51 -3.00
N ILE A 184 -8.20 4.75 -2.63
CA ILE A 184 -9.22 5.78 -2.52
C ILE A 184 -9.44 6.43 -3.88
N TYR A 185 -10.70 6.63 -4.24
CA TYR A 185 -11.11 7.33 -5.46
C TYR A 185 -11.61 8.75 -5.16
N PRO A 186 -11.30 9.72 -6.02
CA PRO A 186 -11.85 11.07 -5.92
C PRO A 186 -13.36 11.07 -6.19
N ALA A 187 -14.13 11.63 -5.27
CA ALA A 187 -15.60 11.69 -5.38
C ALA A 187 -16.10 12.56 -6.56
N HIS A 188 -15.24 13.40 -7.10
CA HIS A 188 -15.58 14.34 -8.18
C HIS A 188 -15.27 13.80 -9.58
N VAL A 189 -14.67 12.60 -9.70
CA VAL A 189 -14.35 12.00 -11.00
C VAL A 189 -15.38 10.92 -11.33
N PRO A 190 -15.99 10.94 -12.53
CA PRO A 190 -16.90 9.89 -12.95
C PRO A 190 -16.25 8.50 -12.99
N LEU A 191 -16.92 7.48 -12.45
CA LEU A 191 -16.38 6.11 -12.39
C LEU A 191 -15.96 5.55 -13.75
N ALA A 192 -16.66 5.91 -14.82
CA ALA A 192 -16.35 5.43 -16.16
C ALA A 192 -14.94 5.84 -16.65
N GLU A 193 -14.39 6.93 -16.10
CA GLU A 193 -13.07 7.40 -16.49
C GLU A 193 -11.95 6.49 -15.97
N PHE A 194 -12.13 5.82 -14.82
CA PHE A 194 -11.10 4.96 -14.22
C PHE A 194 -10.74 3.72 -15.05
N LYS A 195 -11.52 3.39 -16.08
CA LYS A 195 -11.15 2.31 -17.00
C LYS A 195 -9.87 2.61 -17.76
N ASN A 196 -9.68 3.85 -18.18
CA ASN A 196 -8.59 4.26 -19.05
C ASN A 196 -7.72 5.38 -18.45
N LYS A 197 -8.17 5.99 -17.36
CA LYS A 197 -7.50 7.09 -16.68
C LYS A 197 -7.23 6.71 -15.22
N CYS A 198 -6.24 7.39 -14.68
CA CYS A 198 -5.81 7.18 -13.31
C CYS A 198 -5.63 8.56 -12.68
N ILE A 199 -6.64 9.02 -11.97
CA ILE A 199 -6.61 10.27 -11.20
C ILE A 199 -6.59 9.87 -9.73
N GLY A 200 -5.41 9.82 -9.16
CA GLY A 200 -5.16 9.41 -7.78
C GLY A 200 -4.41 10.47 -6.98
N THR A 201 -3.88 10.06 -5.86
CA THR A 201 -3.01 10.86 -4.98
C THR A 201 -1.57 10.36 -5.00
N GLY A 202 -1.29 9.33 -5.81
CA GLY A 202 -0.05 8.56 -5.82
C GLY A 202 1.19 9.32 -6.30
N PRO A 203 2.36 8.68 -6.17
CA PRO A 203 3.65 9.28 -6.51
C PRO A 203 3.82 9.55 -8.01
N PHE A 204 3.03 8.92 -8.87
CA PHE A 204 3.12 9.10 -10.32
C PHE A 204 1.75 9.43 -10.91
N LYS A 205 1.76 10.28 -11.94
CA LYS A 205 0.60 10.68 -12.75
C LYS A 205 0.60 9.89 -14.06
N LEU A 206 -0.56 9.42 -14.50
CA LEU A 206 -0.70 8.78 -15.79
C LEU A 206 -0.38 9.78 -16.91
N LYS A 207 0.59 9.44 -17.76
CA LYS A 207 0.92 10.18 -18.96
C LYS A 207 0.18 9.61 -20.16
N GLU A 208 0.31 8.31 -20.37
CA GLU A 208 -0.33 7.61 -21.50
C GLU A 208 -0.72 6.19 -21.10
N ASN A 209 -1.86 5.74 -21.63
CA ASN A 209 -2.30 4.36 -21.54
C ASN A 209 -2.62 3.86 -22.95
N LYS A 210 -1.83 2.90 -23.44
CA LYS A 210 -2.10 2.15 -24.68
C LYS A 210 -2.45 0.72 -24.32
N PRO A 211 -3.73 0.37 -24.24
CA PRO A 211 -4.16 -0.96 -23.84
C PRO A 211 -3.52 -2.06 -24.69
N GLY A 212 -2.91 -3.06 -24.03
CA GLY A 212 -2.21 -4.16 -24.68
C GLY A 212 -0.76 -3.87 -25.09
N GLU A 213 -0.31 -2.64 -25.01
CA GLU A 213 1.06 -2.25 -25.32
C GLU A 213 1.82 -1.78 -24.07
N TYR A 214 1.46 -0.63 -23.51
CA TYR A 214 2.10 -0.07 -22.31
C TYR A 214 1.24 0.92 -21.55
N VAL A 215 1.62 1.18 -20.32
CA VAL A 215 1.15 2.29 -19.48
C VAL A 215 2.36 3.11 -19.07
N GLU A 216 2.35 4.40 -19.38
CA GLU A 216 3.42 5.33 -19.05
C GLU A 216 2.98 6.29 -17.94
N TYR A 217 3.85 6.49 -16.97
CA TYR A 217 3.67 7.38 -15.85
C TYR A 217 4.78 8.42 -15.82
N VAL A 218 4.48 9.57 -15.23
CA VAL A 218 5.45 10.63 -14.93
C VAL A 218 5.36 11.00 -13.46
N LYS A 219 6.44 11.48 -12.92
CA LYS A 219 6.55 11.95 -11.54
C LYS A 219 5.45 12.92 -11.17
N ASN A 220 4.84 12.72 -9.99
CA ASN A 220 3.96 13.69 -9.37
C ASN A 220 4.80 14.68 -8.52
N PRO A 221 4.99 15.93 -8.96
CA PRO A 221 5.80 16.90 -8.21
C PRO A 221 5.14 17.34 -6.90
N ASP A 222 3.80 17.16 -6.79
CA ASP A 222 3.01 17.57 -5.63
C ASP A 222 2.76 16.37 -4.67
N TYR A 223 3.55 15.29 -4.79
CA TYR A 223 3.37 14.14 -3.92
C TYR A 223 3.66 14.49 -2.45
N PHE A 224 2.76 14.13 -1.55
CA PHE A 224 2.80 14.52 -0.14
C PHE A 224 4.00 13.95 0.64
N VAL A 225 4.65 12.89 0.15
CA VAL A 225 5.87 12.37 0.78
C VAL A 225 7.08 13.11 0.23
N LYS A 226 7.66 13.98 1.07
CA LYS A 226 8.83 14.81 0.69
C LYS A 226 9.99 13.96 0.18
N GLY A 227 10.59 14.40 -0.94
CA GLY A 227 11.72 13.72 -1.57
C GLY A 227 11.35 12.48 -2.37
N ARG A 228 10.08 12.17 -2.55
CA ARG A 228 9.60 11.07 -3.40
C ARG A 228 8.67 11.59 -4.49
N PRO A 229 8.51 10.82 -5.58
CA PRO A 229 9.25 9.64 -5.96
C PRO A 229 10.70 9.95 -6.40
N TYR A 230 11.57 8.95 -6.40
CA TYR A 230 12.97 9.09 -6.84
C TYR A 230 13.11 9.07 -8.37
N LEU A 231 12.25 8.32 -9.07
CA LEU A 231 12.19 8.23 -10.53
C LEU A 231 11.46 9.44 -11.13
N ASP A 232 11.68 9.68 -12.42
CA ASP A 232 11.04 10.75 -13.18
C ASP A 232 9.66 10.38 -13.71
#